data_70b8a93ecf65d5f6b17b6ea88381d4b9
#
_entry.id   70b8a93ecf65d5f6b17b6ea88381d4b9
#
_cell.length_a   1.000
_cell.length_b   1.000
_cell.length_c   1.000
_cell.angle_alpha   90.00
_cell.angle_beta   90.00
_cell.angle_gamma   90.00
#
_symmetry.space_group_name_H-M   'P 1'
#
loop_
_entity.id
_entity.type
_entity.pdbx_description
1 polymer ?
#
loop_
_entity_poly.entity_id
_entity_poly.type
_entity_poly.pdbx_seq_one_letter_code
_entity_poly.pdbx_strand_id
1 'polypeptide(L)'
;MKYYSTKKFGPITTGHRQWKDSGHCKYVHGYARYVEITFACHDLNDKQWVMDFGGLKHIKKWLDDQWDHRLLISNDDPLLSDFEKLHEKGGCNLH
;
A
#
# COMPACT_ATOMS: atom_id res chain seq x y z
N MET A 1 -21.62 -21.46 11.87
CA MET A 1 -20.12 -21.46 11.89
C MET A 1 -19.64 -20.40 10.91
N LYS A 2 -18.51 -19.78 11.20
CA LYS A 2 -17.89 -18.77 10.34
C LYS A 2 -16.54 -19.28 9.85
N TYR A 3 -16.29 -19.15 8.56
CA TYR A 3 -15.04 -19.57 7.94
C TYR A 3 -14.18 -18.35 7.59
N TYR A 4 -12.88 -18.49 7.69
CA TYR A 4 -11.91 -17.43 7.43
C TYR A 4 -10.84 -17.92 6.49
N SER A 5 -10.36 -17.02 5.65
CA SER A 5 -9.18 -17.25 4.81
C SER A 5 -8.39 -15.95 4.69
N THR A 6 -7.08 -16.04 4.74
CA THR A 6 -6.21 -14.87 4.75
C THR A 6 -5.28 -14.90 3.55
N LYS A 7 -5.17 -13.75 2.86
CA LYS A 7 -4.22 -13.55 1.77
C LYS A 7 -3.29 -12.39 2.12
N LYS A 8 -1.99 -12.63 1.97
CA LYS A 8 -0.95 -11.62 2.17
C LYS A 8 -0.43 -11.15 0.82
N PHE A 9 -0.39 -9.83 0.64
CA PHE A 9 0.15 -9.17 -0.55
C PHE A 9 1.43 -8.42 -0.20
N GLY A 10 2.36 -8.37 -1.13
CA GLY A 10 3.63 -7.67 -0.94
C GLY A 10 4.83 -8.54 -1.27
N PRO A 11 6.05 -8.02 -1.08
CA PRO A 11 6.33 -6.71 -0.50
C PRO A 11 5.94 -5.54 -1.41
N ILE A 12 5.52 -4.45 -0.78
CA ILE A 12 5.23 -3.18 -1.42
C ILE A 12 6.22 -2.17 -0.89
N THR A 13 7.03 -1.59 -1.76
CA THR A 13 8.05 -0.62 -1.37
C THR A 13 7.46 0.78 -1.44
N THR A 14 7.39 1.46 -0.29
CA THR A 14 6.77 2.77 -0.18
C THR A 14 7.67 3.73 0.60
N GLY A 15 7.86 4.95 0.08
CA GLY A 15 8.53 6.01 0.79
C GLY A 15 7.52 7.01 1.35
N HIS A 16 7.84 7.64 2.46
CA HIS A 16 7.03 8.72 3.04
C HIS A 16 7.82 9.53 4.07
N ARG A 17 7.20 10.57 4.62
CA ARG A 17 7.71 11.28 5.78
C ARG A 17 6.55 11.74 6.67
N GLN A 18 6.86 11.94 7.93
CA GLN A 18 5.94 12.51 8.91
C GLN A 18 6.45 13.91 9.25
N TRP A 19 6.04 14.90 8.48
CA TRP A 19 6.64 16.23 8.53
C TRP A 19 6.44 16.95 9.86
N LYS A 20 5.41 16.57 10.63
CA LYS A 20 5.15 17.14 11.96
C LYS A 20 5.98 16.51 13.07
N ASP A 21 6.68 15.41 12.78
CA ASP A 21 7.52 14.76 13.77
C ASP A 21 8.77 15.60 14.05
N SER A 22 9.17 15.67 15.32
CA SER A 22 10.37 16.39 15.74
C SER A 22 11.63 15.52 15.63
N GLY A 23 11.47 14.21 15.50
CA GLY A 23 12.56 13.25 15.37
C GLY A 23 12.91 12.92 13.92
N HIS A 24 13.51 11.76 13.72
CA HIS A 24 13.99 11.34 12.39
C HIS A 24 12.88 10.93 11.42
N CYS A 25 11.64 10.72 11.87
CA CYS A 25 10.53 10.39 10.98
C CYS A 25 10.14 11.53 10.05
N LYS A 26 10.60 12.75 10.30
CA LYS A 26 10.43 13.88 9.39
C LYS A 26 11.25 13.75 8.10
N TYR A 27 12.28 12.93 8.11
CA TYR A 27 13.06 12.65 6.91
C TYR A 27 12.35 11.63 6.03
N VAL A 28 12.51 11.75 4.73
CA VAL A 28 11.99 10.73 3.81
C VAL A 28 12.64 9.39 4.13
N HIS A 29 11.81 8.39 4.32
CA HIS A 29 12.26 7.02 4.59
C HIS A 29 11.26 6.04 3.98
N GLY A 30 11.65 4.79 3.87
CA GLY A 30 10.85 3.79 3.20
C GLY A 30 10.72 2.51 4.00
N TYR A 31 9.72 1.73 3.61
CA TYR A 31 9.44 0.41 4.18
C TYR A 31 9.11 -0.58 3.07
N ALA A 32 9.45 -1.85 3.33
CA ALA A 32 8.84 -2.96 2.63
C ALA A 32 7.56 -3.32 3.40
N ARG A 33 6.42 -3.09 2.79
CA ARG A 33 5.11 -3.25 3.43
C ARG A 33 4.40 -4.50 2.92
N TYR A 34 3.59 -5.06 3.79
CA TYR A 34 2.70 -6.16 3.45
C TYR A 34 1.28 -5.79 3.83
N VAL A 35 0.34 -6.21 3.01
CA VAL A 35 -1.09 -6.05 3.29
C VAL A 35 -1.68 -7.45 3.46
N GLU A 36 -2.30 -7.68 4.59
CA GLU A 36 -2.94 -8.95 4.89
C GLU A 36 -4.44 -8.73 4.98
N ILE A 37 -5.18 -9.45 4.13
CA ILE A 37 -6.64 -9.34 4.06
C ILE A 37 -7.23 -10.67 4.49
N THR A 38 -8.10 -10.64 5.49
CA THR A 38 -8.84 -11.80 5.96
C THR A 38 -10.26 -11.73 5.41
N PHE A 39 -10.64 -12.77 4.69
CA PHE A 39 -12.00 -12.95 4.16
C PHE A 39 -12.78 -13.84 5.12
N ALA A 40 -14.05 -13.54 5.30
CA ALA A 40 -14.94 -14.31 6.16
C ALA A 40 -16.24 -14.62 5.46
N CYS A 41 -16.78 -15.81 5.70
CA CYS A 41 -18.09 -16.19 5.19
C CYS A 41 -18.75 -17.21 6.12
N HIS A 42 -20.07 -17.37 6.02
CA HIS A 42 -20.80 -18.42 6.74
C HIS A 42 -20.88 -19.70 5.94
N ASP A 43 -20.91 -19.59 4.59
CA ASP A 43 -21.02 -20.74 3.69
C ASP A 43 -19.84 -20.72 2.72
N LEU A 44 -19.17 -21.86 2.58
CA LEU A 44 -18.12 -22.05 1.59
C LEU A 44 -18.73 -22.11 0.19
N ASN A 45 -17.94 -21.73 -0.83
CA ASN A 45 -18.37 -21.86 -2.21
C ASN A 45 -18.42 -23.35 -2.65
N ASP A 46 -18.79 -23.61 -3.89
CA ASP A 46 -18.94 -24.96 -4.44
C ASP A 46 -17.61 -25.74 -4.50
N LYS A 47 -16.45 -25.06 -4.42
CA LYS A 47 -15.13 -25.67 -4.30
C LYS A 47 -14.67 -25.81 -2.84
N GLN A 48 -15.54 -25.50 -1.88
CA GLN A 48 -15.23 -25.49 -0.43
C GLN A 48 -14.19 -24.44 -0.06
N TRP A 49 -14.18 -23.30 -0.77
CA TRP A 49 -13.30 -22.17 -0.49
C TRP A 49 -14.07 -21.01 0.13
N VAL A 50 -13.42 -20.27 1.04
CA VAL A 50 -13.93 -18.99 1.54
C VAL A 50 -13.87 -17.96 0.41
N MET A 51 -12.75 -17.92 -0.33
CA MET A 51 -12.49 -17.00 -1.41
C MET A 51 -11.56 -17.66 -2.43
N ASP A 52 -11.84 -17.47 -3.71
CA ASP A 52 -10.94 -17.88 -4.78
C ASP A 52 -9.83 -16.82 -4.90
N PHE A 53 -8.63 -17.17 -4.45
CA PHE A 53 -7.48 -16.25 -4.48
C PHE A 53 -7.04 -15.92 -5.91
N GLY A 54 -7.33 -16.78 -6.88
CA GLY A 54 -7.08 -16.47 -8.29
C GLY A 54 -7.85 -15.25 -8.79
N GLY A 55 -9.01 -14.95 -8.19
CA GLY A 55 -9.82 -13.77 -8.49
C GLY A 55 -9.32 -12.48 -7.87
N LEU A 56 -8.25 -12.52 -7.07
CA LEU A 56 -7.73 -11.36 -6.34
C LEU A 56 -6.59 -10.63 -7.08
N LYS A 57 -6.31 -10.98 -8.33
CA LYS A 57 -5.24 -10.33 -9.12
C LYS A 57 -5.45 -8.84 -9.27
N HIS A 58 -6.70 -8.38 -9.35
CA HIS A 58 -7.03 -6.97 -9.46
C HIS A 58 -6.71 -6.21 -8.18
N ILE A 59 -6.83 -6.84 -7.01
CA ILE A 59 -6.45 -6.23 -5.73
C ILE A 59 -4.94 -6.04 -5.68
N LYS A 60 -4.18 -7.07 -6.06
CA LYS A 60 -2.72 -7.00 -6.13
C LYS A 60 -2.27 -5.89 -7.06
N LYS A 61 -2.87 -5.82 -8.26
CA LYS A 61 -2.54 -4.78 -9.23
C LYS A 61 -2.85 -3.39 -8.69
N TRP A 62 -3.99 -3.21 -8.03
CA TRP A 62 -4.36 -1.92 -7.43
C TRP A 62 -3.35 -1.49 -6.36
N LEU A 63 -2.96 -2.42 -5.47
CA LEU A 63 -1.96 -2.14 -4.44
C LEU A 63 -0.61 -1.76 -5.05
N ASP A 64 -0.17 -2.49 -6.06
CA ASP A 64 1.09 -2.21 -6.74
C ASP A 64 1.05 -0.86 -7.45
N ASP A 65 -0.04 -0.55 -8.14
CA ASP A 65 -0.19 0.72 -8.87
C ASP A 65 -0.27 1.93 -7.93
N GLN A 66 -0.93 1.77 -6.78
CA GLN A 66 -1.15 2.89 -5.86
C GLN A 66 0.03 3.13 -4.92
N TRP A 67 0.72 2.09 -4.49
CA TRP A 67 1.68 2.21 -3.40
C TRP A 67 3.08 1.73 -3.71
N ASP A 68 3.24 0.78 -4.62
CA ASP A 68 4.57 0.21 -4.88
C ASP A 68 5.46 1.18 -5.65
N HIS A 69 6.65 1.39 -5.14
CA HIS A 69 7.60 2.37 -5.68
C HIS A 69 7.01 3.79 -5.73
N ARG A 70 6.15 4.12 -4.76
CA ARG A 70 5.53 5.44 -4.62
C ARG A 70 6.07 6.20 -3.43
N LEU A 71 6.11 7.51 -3.56
CA LEU A 71 6.37 8.43 -2.45
C LEU A 71 5.03 9.03 -1.99
N LEU A 72 4.67 8.76 -0.74
CA LEU A 72 3.42 9.24 -0.15
C LEU A 72 3.71 10.46 0.71
N ILE A 73 3.21 11.62 0.27
CA ILE A 73 3.40 12.90 0.96
C ILE A 73 2.05 13.46 1.34
N SER A 74 1.93 13.97 2.56
CA SER A 74 0.70 14.58 3.05
C SER A 74 0.35 15.84 2.25
N ASN A 75 -0.94 16.07 2.04
CA ASN A 75 -1.43 17.26 1.31
C ASN A 75 -1.04 18.57 1.99
N ASP A 76 -0.81 18.55 3.30
CA ASP A 76 -0.44 19.72 4.09
C ASP A 76 1.06 19.81 4.38
N ASP A 77 1.86 18.97 3.74
CA ASP A 77 3.32 19.00 3.90
C ASP A 77 3.87 20.30 3.30
N PRO A 78 4.60 21.11 4.09
CA PRO A 78 5.19 22.37 3.59
C PRO A 78 6.14 22.20 2.41
N LEU A 79 6.71 21.00 2.22
CA LEU A 79 7.62 20.69 1.12
C LEU A 79 6.92 19.99 -0.06
N LEU A 80 5.59 19.92 -0.06
CA LEU A 80 4.86 19.23 -1.12
C LEU A 80 5.24 19.74 -2.51
N SER A 81 5.35 21.07 -2.68
CA SER A 81 5.72 21.65 -3.98
C SER A 81 7.13 21.24 -4.43
N ASP A 82 8.04 21.04 -3.50
CA ASP A 82 9.39 20.56 -3.80
C ASP A 82 9.36 19.10 -4.28
N PHE A 83 8.54 18.27 -3.64
CA PHE A 83 8.35 16.88 -4.07
C PHE A 83 7.67 16.79 -5.43
N GLU A 84 6.70 17.66 -5.71
CA GLU A 84 6.06 17.74 -7.03
C GLU A 84 7.07 18.08 -8.12
N LYS A 85 7.96 19.04 -7.87
CA LYS A 85 9.04 19.39 -8.80
C LYS A 85 9.99 18.24 -9.01
N LEU A 86 10.33 17.53 -7.94
CA LEU A 86 11.21 16.36 -8.02
C LEU A 86 10.54 15.23 -8.83
N HIS A 87 9.24 15.03 -8.66
CA HIS A 87 8.46 14.08 -9.44
C HIS A 87 8.50 14.43 -10.93
N GLU A 88 8.29 15.69 -11.28
CA GLU A 88 8.35 16.18 -12.68
C GLU A 88 9.71 15.93 -13.31
N LYS A 89 10.78 16.03 -12.52
CA LYS A 89 12.15 15.78 -12.96
C LYS A 89 12.53 14.31 -13.00
N GLY A 90 11.64 13.42 -12.59
CA GLY A 90 11.88 11.97 -12.58
C GLY A 90 12.67 11.49 -11.37
N GLY A 91 12.78 12.27 -10.31
CA GLY A 91 13.52 11.92 -9.10
C GLY A 91 12.74 11.14 -8.05
N CYS A 92 11.41 11.12 -8.16
CA CYS A 92 10.53 10.31 -7.33
C CYS A 92 9.22 10.04 -8.07
N ASN A 93 8.46 9.09 -7.56
CA ASN A 93 7.15 8.76 -8.10
C ASN A 93 6.08 9.14 -7.05
N LEU A 94 5.65 10.39 -7.10
CA LEU A 94 4.69 10.92 -6.14
C LEU A 94 3.30 10.33 -6.37
N HIS A 95 2.66 9.95 -5.27
CA HIS A 95 1.31 9.42 -5.30
C HIS A 95 0.28 10.50 -5.65
#